data_b45d59ca1fb5ab681c5027435e5ef151
#
_entry.id   b45d59ca1fb5ab681c5027435e5ef151
#
_cell.length_a   1.000
_cell.length_b   1.000
_cell.length_c   1.000
_cell.angle_alpha   90.00
_cell.angle_beta   90.00
_cell.angle_gamma   90.00
#
_symmetry.space_group_name_H-M   'P 1'
#
loop_
_entity.id
_entity.type
_entity.pdbx_description
1 polymer ?
#
loop_
_entity_poly.entity_id
_entity_poly.type
_entity_poly.pdbx_seq_one_letter_code
_entity_poly.pdbx_strand_id
1 'polypeptide(L)'
;MVQLINSKQNIFNDNIAYVEQWDFSRANLNEENRINAITQVASICYQNPKALNSESLYNRLMAESIGLPSSSYEFVPILLSVGSVQSITDTARKLYFKDDKVPLPHLNIRKFGEYVCKTKYLLTNLRALIADVGPDESLKYFNTKEECEIIKQHFKVFQYKIDLPTRSQMVRHRVSWQELSRRYVSGSRVPFEFYVSEKMENVESFYHWTDDETSVYSTDEVINICLNHYKQALSQGVKPQEARRIIPQAAYTQIWGAFMPKQLDNYFKLRLDEHSQLEIRQTAIAMQELIQGNR
;
A
#
# COMPACT_ATOMS: atom_id res chain seq x y z
N MET A 1 15.92 -10.65 2.28
CA MET A 1 14.51 -10.91 1.95
C MET A 1 13.62 -10.12 2.90
N VAL A 2 12.44 -9.73 2.47
CA VAL A 2 11.43 -9.11 3.33
C VAL A 2 10.83 -10.15 4.27
N GLN A 3 10.46 -9.74 5.48
CA GLN A 3 9.99 -10.66 6.52
C GLN A 3 8.80 -10.07 7.27
N LEU A 4 7.81 -10.91 7.58
CA LEU A 4 6.78 -10.58 8.56
C LEU A 4 7.43 -10.47 9.93
N ILE A 5 7.24 -9.34 10.62
CA ILE A 5 7.75 -9.12 11.97
C ILE A 5 6.70 -9.57 12.98
N ASN A 6 5.50 -9.05 12.86
CA ASN A 6 4.39 -9.27 13.78
C ASN A 6 3.04 -8.96 13.14
N SER A 7 1.96 -9.42 13.74
CA SER A 7 0.59 -9.17 13.26
C SER A 7 -0.39 -8.91 14.40
N LYS A 8 -1.41 -8.12 14.11
CA LYS A 8 -2.63 -7.96 14.94
C LYS A 8 -3.80 -8.41 14.10
N GLN A 9 -4.47 -9.43 14.58
CA GLN A 9 -5.69 -9.97 13.97
C GLN A 9 -6.91 -9.40 14.68
N ASN A 10 -8.09 -9.55 14.05
CA ASN A 10 -9.37 -9.23 14.66
C ASN A 10 -9.50 -7.76 15.11
N ILE A 11 -8.91 -6.83 14.35
CA ILE A 11 -8.86 -5.41 14.75
C ILE A 11 -10.23 -4.72 14.72
N PHE A 12 -11.24 -5.33 14.06
CA PHE A 12 -12.62 -4.87 14.01
C PHE A 12 -13.59 -5.80 14.76
N ASN A 13 -13.06 -6.76 15.55
CA ASN A 13 -13.81 -7.81 16.26
C ASN A 13 -14.62 -8.75 15.34
N ASP A 14 -14.16 -8.97 14.11
CA ASP A 14 -14.84 -9.73 13.06
C ASP A 14 -14.06 -10.96 12.55
N ASN A 15 -12.89 -11.24 13.13
CA ASN A 15 -11.96 -12.30 12.75
C ASN A 15 -11.42 -12.23 11.30
N ILE A 16 -11.61 -11.10 10.60
CA ILE A 16 -11.22 -10.90 9.20
C ILE A 16 -10.19 -9.79 9.07
N ALA A 17 -10.43 -8.64 9.73
CA ALA A 17 -9.56 -7.48 9.66
C ALA A 17 -8.22 -7.70 10.38
N TYR A 18 -7.13 -7.29 9.74
CA TYR A 18 -5.80 -7.40 10.34
C TYR A 18 -4.86 -6.26 9.93
N VAL A 19 -3.81 -6.08 10.74
CA VAL A 19 -2.61 -5.30 10.42
C VAL A 19 -1.39 -6.17 10.65
N GLU A 20 -0.50 -6.22 9.67
CA GLU A 20 0.79 -6.91 9.73
C GLU A 20 1.92 -5.92 9.56
N GLN A 21 2.95 -6.00 10.39
CA GLN A 21 4.19 -5.24 10.22
C GLN A 21 5.26 -6.10 9.55
N TRP A 22 5.91 -5.54 8.51
CA TRP A 22 6.91 -6.22 7.71
C TRP A 22 8.24 -5.47 7.72
N ASP A 23 9.35 -6.20 7.70
CA ASP A 23 10.71 -5.65 7.59
C ASP A 23 11.14 -5.58 6.13
N PHE A 24 11.28 -4.36 5.62
CA PHE A 24 11.80 -4.05 4.29
C PHE A 24 13.18 -3.40 4.33
N SER A 25 13.83 -3.32 5.49
CA SER A 25 15.10 -2.62 5.65
C SER A 25 16.20 -3.15 4.73
N ARG A 26 16.16 -4.45 4.44
CA ARG A 26 17.12 -5.13 3.55
C ARG A 26 16.63 -5.27 2.11
N ALA A 27 15.53 -4.62 1.74
CA ALA A 27 14.98 -4.71 0.39
C ALA A 27 15.96 -4.26 -0.70
N ASN A 28 16.88 -3.36 -0.39
CA ASN A 28 17.90 -2.89 -1.33
C ASN A 28 19.34 -3.30 -0.95
N LEU A 29 19.52 -4.39 -0.22
CA LEU A 29 20.85 -4.90 0.13
C LEU A 29 21.56 -5.54 -1.07
N ASN A 30 20.82 -6.17 -1.97
CA ASN A 30 21.25 -6.78 -3.21
C ASN A 30 20.06 -6.92 -4.18
N GLU A 31 20.32 -7.38 -5.40
CA GLU A 31 19.30 -7.53 -6.44
C GLU A 31 18.23 -8.56 -6.08
N GLU A 32 18.60 -9.69 -5.53
CA GLU A 32 17.66 -10.74 -5.10
C GLU A 32 16.65 -10.20 -4.07
N ASN A 33 17.14 -9.47 -3.07
CA ASN A 33 16.28 -8.84 -2.07
C ASN A 33 15.36 -7.77 -2.68
N ARG A 34 15.84 -7.03 -3.67
CA ARG A 34 15.08 -6.03 -4.40
C ARG A 34 13.94 -6.66 -5.19
N ILE A 35 14.24 -7.74 -5.94
CA ILE A 35 13.23 -8.53 -6.67
C ILE A 35 12.19 -9.07 -5.69
N ASN A 36 12.63 -9.67 -4.58
CA ASN A 36 11.74 -10.19 -3.55
C ASN A 36 10.80 -9.11 -3.01
N ALA A 37 11.31 -7.95 -2.61
CA ALA A 37 10.52 -6.87 -2.04
C ALA A 37 9.45 -6.33 -3.03
N ILE A 38 9.87 -6.04 -4.26
CA ILE A 38 8.98 -5.49 -5.29
C ILE A 38 7.90 -6.49 -5.68
N THR A 39 8.26 -7.76 -5.86
CA THR A 39 7.30 -8.81 -6.24
C THR A 39 6.37 -9.19 -5.09
N GLN A 40 6.83 -9.13 -3.84
CA GLN A 40 5.99 -9.31 -2.65
C GLN A 40 4.86 -8.28 -2.61
N VAL A 41 5.20 -7.01 -2.76
CA VAL A 41 4.22 -5.91 -2.76
C VAL A 41 3.30 -5.99 -3.98
N ALA A 42 3.84 -6.23 -5.17
CA ALA A 42 3.05 -6.33 -6.39
C ALA A 42 2.12 -7.54 -6.42
N SER A 43 2.48 -8.64 -5.72
CA SER A 43 1.67 -9.86 -5.68
C SER A 43 0.26 -9.62 -5.15
N ILE A 44 0.07 -8.64 -4.28
CA ILE A 44 -1.25 -8.30 -3.73
C ILE A 44 -2.21 -7.82 -4.82
N CYS A 45 -1.71 -7.05 -5.81
CA CYS A 45 -2.55 -6.53 -6.89
C CYS A 45 -3.18 -7.64 -7.74
N TYR A 46 -2.46 -8.74 -7.88
CA TYR A 46 -2.84 -9.85 -8.78
C TYR A 46 -3.26 -11.10 -8.01
N GLN A 47 -3.03 -11.14 -6.68
CA GLN A 47 -3.25 -12.32 -5.83
C GLN A 47 -2.66 -13.60 -6.47
N ASN A 48 -1.41 -13.50 -6.94
CA ASN A 48 -0.72 -14.58 -7.63
C ASN A 48 0.55 -14.98 -6.86
N PRO A 49 0.53 -16.10 -6.11
CA PRO A 49 1.70 -16.59 -5.39
C PRO A 49 2.92 -16.88 -6.28
N LYS A 50 2.69 -17.24 -7.56
CA LYS A 50 3.77 -17.48 -8.54
C LYS A 50 4.48 -16.19 -8.96
N ALA A 51 3.96 -15.04 -8.57
CA ALA A 51 4.59 -13.74 -8.82
C ALA A 51 5.79 -13.47 -7.90
N LEU A 52 5.86 -14.16 -6.76
CA LEU A 52 6.96 -13.99 -5.80
C LEU A 52 8.30 -14.40 -6.43
N ASN A 53 9.32 -13.54 -6.25
CA ASN A 53 10.67 -13.71 -6.77
C ASN A 53 10.76 -13.84 -8.31
N SER A 54 9.73 -13.39 -9.03
CA SER A 54 9.71 -13.45 -10.48
C SER A 54 10.50 -12.30 -11.11
N GLU A 55 11.66 -12.57 -11.70
CA GLU A 55 12.43 -11.60 -12.49
C GLU A 55 11.61 -11.04 -13.67
N SER A 56 10.81 -11.88 -14.31
CA SER A 56 9.93 -11.45 -15.41
C SER A 56 8.92 -10.41 -14.93
N LEU A 57 8.32 -10.60 -13.73
CA LEU A 57 7.42 -9.61 -13.15
C LEU A 57 8.19 -8.33 -12.77
N TYR A 58 9.35 -8.47 -12.12
CA TYR A 58 10.21 -7.35 -11.75
C TYR A 58 10.53 -6.47 -12.97
N ASN A 59 11.01 -7.07 -14.07
CA ASN A 59 11.38 -6.37 -15.30
C ASN A 59 10.16 -5.70 -15.96
N ARG A 60 9.00 -6.38 -15.98
CA ARG A 60 7.76 -5.80 -16.47
C ARG A 60 7.34 -4.57 -15.66
N LEU A 61 7.40 -4.64 -14.34
CA LEU A 61 7.05 -3.53 -13.45
C LEU A 61 8.01 -2.34 -13.57
N MET A 62 9.24 -2.56 -14.01
CA MET A 62 10.19 -1.51 -14.34
C MET A 62 9.74 -0.72 -15.59
N ALA A 63 9.13 -1.40 -16.57
CA ALA A 63 8.77 -0.84 -17.87
C ALA A 63 7.32 -0.29 -17.94
N GLU A 64 6.50 -0.51 -16.90
CA GLU A 64 5.03 -0.32 -16.95
C GLU A 64 4.55 1.14 -17.10
N SER A 65 5.39 2.12 -16.86
CA SER A 65 4.94 3.52 -16.91
C SER A 65 5.86 4.35 -17.77
N ILE A 66 5.31 5.32 -18.49
CA ILE A 66 6.01 6.28 -19.33
C ILE A 66 7.29 6.83 -18.63
N GLY A 67 8.39 6.07 -18.69
CA GLY A 67 9.68 6.41 -18.11
C GLY A 67 9.81 6.25 -16.58
N LEU A 68 8.79 5.71 -15.87
CA LEU A 68 8.84 5.46 -14.43
C LEU A 68 8.39 4.04 -14.10
N PRO A 69 9.05 3.36 -13.14
CA PRO A 69 8.62 2.04 -12.68
C PRO A 69 7.32 2.10 -11.87
N SER A 70 6.69 0.93 -11.68
CA SER A 70 5.50 0.74 -10.86
C SER A 70 5.66 1.31 -9.44
N SER A 71 4.54 1.65 -8.78
CA SER A 71 4.53 2.11 -7.38
C SER A 71 5.10 1.10 -6.39
N SER A 72 5.18 -0.20 -6.72
CA SER A 72 5.85 -1.21 -5.88
C SER A 72 7.34 -0.90 -5.63
N TYR A 73 7.99 -0.13 -6.49
CA TYR A 73 9.37 0.34 -6.30
C TYR A 73 9.52 1.39 -5.19
N GLU A 74 8.43 2.00 -4.75
CA GLU A 74 8.40 2.92 -3.60
C GLU A 74 8.61 2.20 -2.26
N PHE A 75 8.41 0.87 -2.22
CA PHE A 75 8.62 0.03 -1.05
C PHE A 75 10.07 -0.44 -0.87
N VAL A 76 10.96 -0.05 -1.77
CA VAL A 76 12.40 -0.32 -1.67
C VAL A 76 13.08 0.95 -1.13
N PRO A 77 13.41 0.99 0.18
CA PRO A 77 14.04 2.16 0.79
C PRO A 77 15.50 2.30 0.37
N ILE A 78 15.92 3.53 0.13
CA ILE A 78 17.28 3.93 -0.17
C ILE A 78 17.75 4.92 0.89
N LEU A 79 18.90 4.68 1.48
CA LEU A 79 19.52 5.62 2.42
C LEU A 79 20.75 6.28 1.76
N LEU A 80 20.71 7.59 1.63
CA LEU A 80 21.74 8.38 0.94
C LEU A 80 22.50 9.26 1.95
N SER A 81 23.82 9.19 1.96
CA SER A 81 24.64 10.17 2.65
C SER A 81 24.53 11.55 1.98
N VAL A 82 24.92 12.61 2.68
CA VAL A 82 24.92 13.97 2.10
C VAL A 82 25.77 14.02 0.84
N GLY A 83 26.93 13.36 0.83
CA GLY A 83 27.81 13.28 -0.35
C GLY A 83 27.13 12.53 -1.53
N SER A 84 26.43 11.44 -1.24
CA SER A 84 25.65 10.70 -2.26
C SER A 84 24.51 11.54 -2.83
N VAL A 85 23.80 12.32 -1.99
CA VAL A 85 22.76 13.25 -2.46
C VAL A 85 23.34 14.29 -3.41
N GLN A 86 24.54 14.82 -3.12
CA GLN A 86 25.19 15.77 -4.00
C GLN A 86 25.57 15.12 -5.33
N SER A 87 26.20 13.94 -5.32
CA SER A 87 26.55 13.20 -6.53
C SER A 87 25.35 12.89 -7.42
N ILE A 88 24.23 12.42 -6.82
CA ILE A 88 22.98 12.19 -7.55
C ILE A 88 22.44 13.48 -8.14
N THR A 89 22.50 14.59 -7.40
CA THR A 89 22.10 15.91 -7.88
C THR A 89 22.89 16.33 -9.12
N ASP A 90 24.19 16.15 -9.09
CA ASP A 90 25.08 16.52 -10.20
C ASP A 90 24.86 15.62 -11.42
N THR A 91 24.59 14.33 -11.20
CA THR A 91 24.21 13.39 -12.26
C THR A 91 22.86 13.76 -12.88
N ALA A 92 21.85 14.03 -12.10
CA ALA A 92 20.54 14.46 -12.58
C ALA A 92 20.62 15.76 -13.39
N ARG A 93 21.45 16.72 -12.96
CA ARG A 93 21.69 17.95 -13.72
C ARG A 93 22.26 17.67 -15.10
N LYS A 94 23.25 16.79 -15.19
CA LYS A 94 23.87 16.43 -16.48
C LYS A 94 22.89 15.72 -17.41
N LEU A 95 21.99 14.89 -16.88
CA LEU A 95 21.05 14.12 -17.68
C LEU A 95 19.86 14.95 -18.21
N TYR A 96 19.30 15.83 -17.38
CA TYR A 96 18.03 16.49 -17.69
C TYR A 96 18.15 17.99 -17.94
N PHE A 97 19.22 18.61 -17.46
CA PHE A 97 19.38 20.06 -17.52
C PHE A 97 20.74 20.39 -18.16
N LYS A 98 20.71 20.90 -19.37
CA LYS A 98 21.91 21.40 -20.06
C LYS A 98 22.53 22.65 -19.39
N ASP A 99 21.90 23.15 -18.32
CA ASP A 99 22.29 24.39 -17.63
C ASP A 99 22.40 24.16 -16.12
N ASP A 100 23.51 24.59 -15.52
CA ASP A 100 23.85 24.40 -14.09
C ASP A 100 22.93 25.17 -13.10
N LYS A 101 21.95 25.90 -13.60
CA LYS A 101 21.12 26.84 -12.85
C LYS A 101 19.79 26.28 -12.31
N VAL A 102 19.49 24.97 -12.50
CA VAL A 102 18.23 24.43 -12.02
C VAL A 102 18.24 24.27 -10.49
N PRO A 103 17.24 24.83 -9.81
CA PRO A 103 17.15 24.75 -8.35
C PRO A 103 17.01 23.31 -7.83
N LEU A 104 17.77 22.95 -6.79
CA LEU A 104 17.77 21.66 -6.08
C LEU A 104 16.42 21.16 -5.53
N PRO A 105 15.37 22.00 -5.32
CA PRO A 105 14.11 21.56 -4.72
C PRO A 105 13.28 20.58 -5.55
N HIS A 106 13.58 20.39 -6.82
CA HIS A 106 12.73 19.60 -7.74
C HIS A 106 13.11 18.12 -7.85
N LEU A 107 14.18 17.66 -7.21
CA LEU A 107 14.54 16.24 -7.24
C LEU A 107 13.53 15.38 -6.47
N ASN A 108 13.14 14.26 -7.09
CA ASN A 108 12.18 13.32 -6.51
C ASN A 108 12.71 12.69 -5.22
N ILE A 109 14.02 12.40 -5.12
CA ILE A 109 14.63 11.89 -3.89
C ILE A 109 14.41 12.83 -2.70
N ARG A 110 14.37 14.15 -2.91
CA ARG A 110 14.08 15.15 -1.86
C ARG A 110 12.58 15.33 -1.63
N LYS A 111 11.79 15.29 -2.70
CA LYS A 111 10.33 15.43 -2.63
C LYS A 111 9.66 14.27 -1.89
N PHE A 112 10.16 13.05 -2.12
CA PHE A 112 9.63 11.81 -1.54
C PHE A 112 10.52 11.24 -0.44
N GLY A 113 11.54 11.96 0.00
CA GLY A 113 12.46 11.55 1.03
C GLY A 113 12.36 12.39 2.31
N GLU A 114 12.97 11.87 3.36
CA GLU A 114 13.06 12.52 4.65
C GLU A 114 14.48 12.43 5.23
N TYR A 115 14.99 13.55 5.77
CA TYR A 115 16.27 13.54 6.46
C TYR A 115 16.14 12.88 7.84
N VAL A 116 17.01 11.92 8.11
CA VAL A 116 17.07 11.14 9.35
C VAL A 116 18.45 11.28 10.01
N CYS A 117 18.59 10.77 11.24
CA CYS A 117 19.85 10.79 12.01
C CYS A 117 20.48 12.20 12.08
N LYS A 118 19.73 13.20 12.55
CA LYS A 118 20.17 14.61 12.63
C LYS A 118 20.70 15.13 11.27
N THR A 119 19.96 14.86 10.21
CA THR A 119 20.25 15.28 8.83
C THR A 119 21.49 14.65 8.16
N LYS A 120 22.09 13.61 8.75
CA LYS A 120 23.24 12.93 8.14
C LYS A 120 22.87 12.13 6.89
N TYR A 121 21.64 11.63 6.82
CA TYR A 121 21.15 10.79 5.73
C TYR A 121 19.81 11.29 5.22
N LEU A 122 19.60 11.12 3.91
CA LEU A 122 18.30 11.24 3.25
C LEU A 122 17.75 9.83 3.03
N LEU A 123 16.68 9.48 3.73
CA LEU A 123 15.91 8.27 3.47
C LEU A 123 14.89 8.56 2.36
N THR A 124 14.94 7.80 1.28
CA THR A 124 14.05 7.91 0.12
C THR A 124 13.70 6.51 -0.41
N ASN A 125 13.25 6.40 -1.65
CA ASN A 125 12.91 5.12 -2.26
C ASN A 125 13.49 4.98 -3.67
N LEU A 126 13.55 3.72 -4.14
CA LEU A 126 14.15 3.39 -5.43
C LEU A 126 13.42 4.05 -6.60
N ARG A 127 12.08 4.17 -6.55
CA ARG A 127 11.30 4.82 -7.62
C ARG A 127 11.69 6.29 -7.78
N ALA A 128 11.88 7.00 -6.68
CA ALA A 128 12.32 8.40 -6.69
C ALA A 128 13.74 8.54 -7.25
N LEU A 129 14.64 7.62 -6.90
CA LEU A 129 16.01 7.61 -7.42
C LEU A 129 16.03 7.36 -8.93
N ILE A 130 15.24 6.38 -9.42
CA ILE A 130 15.10 6.10 -10.86
C ILE A 130 14.54 7.32 -11.60
N ALA A 131 13.59 8.02 -11.02
CA ALA A 131 13.02 9.23 -11.62
C ALA A 131 14.05 10.38 -11.78
N ASP A 132 15.07 10.42 -10.92
CA ASP A 132 16.08 11.48 -10.94
C ASP A 132 17.31 11.16 -11.81
N VAL A 133 17.76 9.89 -11.84
CA VAL A 133 19.01 9.54 -12.55
C VAL A 133 18.87 8.37 -13.53
N GLY A 134 17.65 7.89 -13.74
CA GLY A 134 17.38 6.77 -14.65
C GLY A 134 17.66 5.38 -14.02
N PRO A 135 17.19 4.30 -14.67
CA PRO A 135 17.34 2.94 -14.15
C PRO A 135 18.81 2.50 -14.09
N ASP A 136 19.60 2.75 -15.15
CA ASP A 136 20.98 2.25 -15.26
C ASP A 136 21.88 2.73 -14.12
N GLU A 137 21.72 3.99 -13.68
CA GLU A 137 22.45 4.52 -12.54
C GLU A 137 21.85 4.10 -11.21
N SER A 138 20.53 4.10 -11.10
CA SER A 138 19.83 3.80 -9.84
C SER A 138 19.99 2.36 -9.40
N LEU A 139 20.01 1.41 -10.36
CA LEU A 139 20.10 -0.02 -10.04
C LEU A 139 21.48 -0.45 -9.53
N LYS A 140 22.51 0.37 -9.72
CA LYS A 140 23.85 0.16 -9.13
C LYS A 140 23.91 0.50 -7.64
N TYR A 141 22.91 1.25 -7.14
CA TYR A 141 22.85 1.66 -5.74
C TYR A 141 22.31 0.53 -4.87
N PHE A 142 23.12 0.09 -3.90
CA PHE A 142 22.72 -0.85 -2.85
C PHE A 142 23.02 -0.25 -1.49
N ASN A 143 22.15 -0.53 -0.51
CA ASN A 143 22.39 -0.16 0.88
C ASN A 143 23.42 -1.10 1.51
N THR A 144 24.29 -0.60 2.38
CA THR A 144 25.14 -1.42 3.23
C THR A 144 24.33 -2.07 4.36
N LYS A 145 24.94 -3.02 5.09
CA LYS A 145 24.28 -3.64 6.26
C LYS A 145 23.99 -2.59 7.36
N GLU A 146 24.91 -1.69 7.58
CA GLU A 146 24.79 -0.59 8.56
C GLU A 146 23.64 0.37 8.18
N GLU A 147 23.52 0.69 6.91
CA GLU A 147 22.41 1.50 6.37
C GLU A 147 21.06 0.78 6.52
N CYS A 148 21.02 -0.55 6.34
CA CYS A 148 19.82 -1.34 6.57
C CYS A 148 19.34 -1.25 8.03
N GLU A 149 20.25 -1.24 9.02
CA GLU A 149 19.86 -1.09 10.43
C GLU A 149 19.29 0.32 10.73
N ILE A 150 19.79 1.36 10.06
CA ILE A 150 19.20 2.71 10.14
C ILE A 150 17.81 2.71 9.50
N ILE A 151 17.67 2.13 8.31
CA ILE A 151 16.39 2.03 7.60
C ILE A 151 15.35 1.32 8.46
N LYS A 152 15.71 0.23 9.13
CA LYS A 152 14.83 -0.55 10.01
C LYS A 152 14.20 0.30 11.12
N GLN A 153 14.95 1.27 11.65
CA GLN A 153 14.46 2.18 12.68
C GLN A 153 13.45 3.20 12.12
N HIS A 154 13.66 3.67 10.90
CA HIS A 154 12.97 4.83 10.34
C HIS A 154 11.92 4.53 9.26
N PHE A 155 12.01 3.40 8.57
CA PHE A 155 11.07 3.01 7.52
C PHE A 155 10.16 1.88 8.01
N LYS A 156 8.85 2.11 7.99
CA LYS A 156 7.85 1.14 8.48
C LYS A 156 6.92 0.73 7.35
N VAL A 157 6.75 -0.57 7.19
CA VAL A 157 5.87 -1.15 6.18
C VAL A 157 4.82 -2.00 6.86
N PHE A 158 3.57 -1.81 6.43
CA PHE A 158 2.43 -2.57 6.91
C PHE A 158 1.61 -3.13 5.76
N GLN A 159 1.03 -4.29 5.98
CA GLN A 159 -0.04 -4.85 5.18
C GLN A 159 -1.32 -4.85 5.99
N TYR A 160 -2.41 -4.54 5.34
CA TYR A 160 -3.73 -4.43 5.97
C TYR A 160 -4.77 -5.25 5.23
N LYS A 161 -5.74 -5.80 5.97
CA LYS A 161 -7.03 -6.22 5.45
C LYS A 161 -8.09 -5.42 6.17
N ILE A 162 -8.74 -4.52 5.48
CA ILE A 162 -9.67 -3.51 6.00
C ILE A 162 -10.79 -3.27 4.99
N ASP A 163 -11.90 -2.70 5.44
CA ASP A 163 -13.03 -2.32 4.59
C ASP A 163 -12.73 -1.08 3.73
N LEU A 164 -13.49 -0.89 2.67
CA LEU A 164 -13.28 0.22 1.73
C LEU A 164 -13.46 1.62 2.35
N PRO A 165 -14.39 1.89 3.28
CA PRO A 165 -14.47 3.16 3.99
C PRO A 165 -13.20 3.50 4.77
N THR A 166 -12.66 2.57 5.56
CA THR A 166 -11.40 2.73 6.29
C THR A 166 -10.24 2.97 5.34
N ARG A 167 -10.13 2.15 4.29
CA ARG A 167 -9.13 2.32 3.22
C ARG A 167 -9.21 3.70 2.57
N SER A 168 -10.42 4.20 2.30
CA SER A 168 -10.61 5.52 1.67
C SER A 168 -10.08 6.66 2.52
N GLN A 169 -10.09 6.54 3.83
CA GLN A 169 -9.49 7.48 4.76
C GLN A 169 -7.96 7.33 4.85
N MET A 170 -7.45 6.08 4.76
CA MET A 170 -6.01 5.80 4.79
C MET A 170 -5.30 6.41 3.59
N VAL A 171 -5.79 6.21 2.38
CA VAL A 171 -5.14 6.68 1.15
C VAL A 171 -5.15 8.21 0.97
N ARG A 172 -5.81 8.96 1.86
CA ARG A 172 -5.65 10.42 1.94
C ARG A 172 -4.29 10.86 2.47
N HIS A 173 -3.61 9.98 3.21
CA HIS A 173 -2.23 10.22 3.61
C HIS A 173 -1.28 9.98 2.44
N ARG A 174 -0.35 10.91 2.25
CA ARG A 174 0.61 10.86 1.14
C ARG A 174 1.80 9.98 1.51
N VAL A 175 1.55 8.68 1.48
CA VAL A 175 2.53 7.61 1.68
C VAL A 175 2.47 6.67 0.48
N SER A 176 3.37 5.71 0.42
CA SER A 176 3.35 4.71 -0.65
C SER A 176 2.27 3.67 -0.39
N TRP A 177 1.34 3.52 -1.33
CA TRP A 177 0.23 2.56 -1.25
C TRP A 177 0.24 1.58 -2.42
N GLN A 178 -0.04 0.30 -2.13
CA GLN A 178 -0.23 -0.74 -3.12
C GLN A 178 -1.39 -1.65 -2.72
N GLU A 179 -2.41 -1.77 -3.56
CA GLU A 179 -3.70 -2.37 -3.19
C GLU A 179 -4.10 -3.51 -4.13
N LEU A 180 -4.89 -4.46 -3.61
CA LEU A 180 -5.60 -5.48 -4.38
C LEU A 180 -6.42 -4.85 -5.50
N SER A 181 -6.14 -5.25 -6.74
CA SER A 181 -6.83 -4.69 -7.90
C SER A 181 -8.03 -5.52 -8.31
N ARG A 182 -9.22 -5.07 -7.93
CA ARG A 182 -10.48 -5.68 -8.40
C ARG A 182 -10.78 -5.41 -9.90
N ARG A 183 -9.88 -4.72 -10.61
CA ARG A 183 -9.92 -4.67 -12.09
C ARG A 183 -9.46 -5.99 -12.71
N TYR A 184 -8.47 -6.63 -12.09
CA TYR A 184 -7.80 -7.83 -12.60
C TYR A 184 -8.19 -9.09 -11.83
N VAL A 185 -8.62 -8.94 -10.57
CA VAL A 185 -8.94 -10.05 -9.68
C VAL A 185 -10.45 -10.06 -9.44
N SER A 186 -11.14 -11.03 -10.08
CA SER A 186 -12.57 -11.22 -9.91
C SER A 186 -12.93 -11.82 -8.55
N GLY A 187 -14.17 -11.66 -8.12
CA GLY A 187 -14.71 -12.33 -6.93
C GLY A 187 -14.75 -13.86 -7.01
N SER A 188 -14.70 -14.43 -8.22
CA SER A 188 -14.56 -15.88 -8.40
C SER A 188 -13.15 -16.38 -8.08
N ARG A 189 -12.12 -15.56 -8.30
CA ARG A 189 -10.72 -15.87 -7.96
C ARG A 189 -10.39 -15.60 -6.50
N VAL A 190 -10.80 -14.42 -6.00
CA VAL A 190 -10.67 -14.03 -4.60
C VAL A 190 -12.04 -13.56 -4.13
N PRO A 191 -12.75 -14.33 -3.33
CA PRO A 191 -14.07 -13.99 -2.84
C PRO A 191 -14.11 -12.61 -2.18
N PHE A 192 -15.26 -11.96 -2.25
CA PHE A 192 -15.52 -10.78 -1.43
C PHE A 192 -15.88 -11.23 -0.02
N GLU A 193 -15.32 -10.54 0.95
CA GLU A 193 -15.68 -10.60 2.35
C GLU A 193 -16.17 -9.22 2.76
N PHE A 194 -17.05 -9.12 3.75
CA PHE A 194 -17.69 -7.87 4.12
C PHE A 194 -17.59 -7.62 5.62
N TYR A 195 -17.39 -6.36 5.97
CA TYR A 195 -17.50 -5.87 7.33
C TYR A 195 -18.92 -5.36 7.56
N VAL A 196 -19.62 -5.97 8.52
CA VAL A 196 -20.90 -5.49 9.01
C VAL A 196 -20.68 -5.03 10.43
N SER A 197 -20.81 -3.74 10.72
CA SER A 197 -20.68 -3.24 12.07
C SER A 197 -21.88 -3.69 12.91
N GLU A 198 -21.67 -3.85 14.22
CA GLU A 198 -22.72 -4.24 15.18
C GLU A 198 -24.01 -3.42 15.03
N LYS A 199 -23.88 -2.12 14.71
CA LYS A 199 -25.02 -1.23 14.47
C LYS A 199 -25.80 -1.55 13.19
N MET A 200 -25.18 -2.20 12.23
CA MET A 200 -25.78 -2.56 10.93
C MET A 200 -26.34 -3.99 10.92
N GLU A 201 -25.95 -4.85 11.86
CA GLU A 201 -26.38 -6.27 11.91
C GLU A 201 -27.90 -6.41 12.00
N ASN A 202 -28.58 -5.50 12.72
CA ASN A 202 -30.02 -5.54 12.96
C ASN A 202 -30.82 -4.54 12.10
N VAL A 203 -30.20 -4.00 11.04
CA VAL A 203 -30.92 -3.10 10.14
C VAL A 203 -31.70 -3.91 9.12
N GLU A 204 -32.99 -3.62 9.00
CA GLU A 204 -33.91 -4.22 8.04
C GLU A 204 -34.29 -3.20 6.97
N SER A 205 -34.37 -3.63 5.73
CA SER A 205 -34.83 -2.86 4.59
C SER A 205 -36.18 -3.39 4.13
N PHE A 206 -37.14 -2.47 3.91
CA PHE A 206 -38.49 -2.80 3.49
C PHE A 206 -38.68 -2.43 2.01
N TYR A 207 -39.12 -3.39 1.20
CA TYR A 207 -39.49 -3.18 -0.20
C TYR A 207 -40.99 -3.45 -0.38
N HIS A 208 -41.72 -2.42 -0.81
CA HIS A 208 -43.12 -2.51 -1.16
C HIS A 208 -43.25 -2.77 -2.66
N TRP A 209 -43.74 -3.96 -3.04
CA TRP A 209 -43.95 -4.35 -4.44
C TRP A 209 -45.35 -3.94 -4.91
N THR A 210 -46.33 -4.06 -4.01
CA THR A 210 -47.71 -3.60 -4.15
C THR A 210 -48.19 -3.10 -2.80
N ASP A 211 -49.44 -2.53 -2.74
CA ASP A 211 -50.02 -2.06 -1.47
C ASP A 211 -50.11 -3.17 -0.43
N ASP A 212 -50.17 -4.45 -0.86
CA ASP A 212 -50.36 -5.62 0.02
C ASP A 212 -49.11 -6.51 0.13
N GLU A 213 -48.04 -6.27 -0.68
CA GLU A 213 -46.83 -7.10 -0.67
C GLU A 213 -45.60 -6.29 -0.21
N THR A 214 -45.06 -6.66 0.94
CA THR A 214 -43.80 -6.09 1.48
C THR A 214 -42.81 -7.23 1.71
N SER A 215 -41.59 -7.07 1.14
CA SER A 215 -40.46 -7.92 1.47
C SER A 215 -39.52 -7.19 2.41
N VAL A 216 -39.01 -7.92 3.43
CA VAL A 216 -38.04 -7.41 4.40
C VAL A 216 -36.70 -8.09 4.15
N TYR A 217 -35.64 -7.32 4.11
CA TYR A 217 -34.27 -7.82 3.89
C TYR A 217 -33.35 -7.35 5.01
N SER A 218 -32.62 -8.27 5.59
CA SER A 218 -31.50 -8.00 6.48
C SER A 218 -30.30 -7.41 5.72
N THR A 219 -29.34 -6.84 6.45
CA THR A 219 -28.09 -6.34 5.86
C THR A 219 -27.36 -7.43 5.06
N ASP A 220 -27.29 -8.66 5.56
CA ASP A 220 -26.64 -9.79 4.88
C ASP A 220 -27.37 -10.17 3.58
N GLU A 221 -28.70 -10.15 3.58
CA GLU A 221 -29.49 -10.42 2.38
C GLU A 221 -29.25 -9.35 1.30
N VAL A 222 -29.20 -8.07 1.69
CA VAL A 222 -28.87 -6.98 0.74
C VAL A 222 -27.48 -7.16 0.16
N ILE A 223 -26.47 -7.52 0.97
CA ILE A 223 -25.12 -7.84 0.50
C ILE A 223 -25.16 -9.02 -0.48
N ASN A 224 -25.89 -10.08 -0.17
CA ASN A 224 -26.02 -11.26 -1.02
C ASN A 224 -26.73 -10.96 -2.35
N ILE A 225 -27.72 -10.08 -2.37
CA ILE A 225 -28.36 -9.60 -3.61
C ILE A 225 -27.33 -8.91 -4.50
N CYS A 226 -26.49 -8.01 -3.95
CA CYS A 226 -25.43 -7.34 -4.68
C CYS A 226 -24.40 -8.33 -5.24
N LEU A 227 -23.98 -9.33 -4.44
CA LEU A 227 -23.07 -10.39 -4.86
C LEU A 227 -23.64 -11.24 -5.99
N ASN A 228 -24.91 -11.62 -5.91
CA ASN A 228 -25.57 -12.39 -6.94
C ASN A 228 -25.66 -11.60 -8.25
N HIS A 229 -26.00 -10.31 -8.16
CA HIS A 229 -26.01 -9.43 -9.34
C HIS A 229 -24.61 -9.31 -9.97
N TYR A 230 -23.56 -9.17 -9.15
CA TYR A 230 -22.18 -9.19 -9.63
C TYR A 230 -21.82 -10.48 -10.38
N LYS A 231 -22.19 -11.66 -9.81
CA LYS A 231 -21.97 -12.97 -10.44
C LYS A 231 -22.72 -13.10 -11.77
N GLN A 232 -23.97 -12.66 -11.81
CA GLN A 232 -24.79 -12.64 -13.01
C GLN A 232 -24.20 -11.73 -14.11
N ALA A 233 -23.73 -10.54 -13.72
CA ALA A 233 -23.05 -9.63 -14.66
C ALA A 233 -21.82 -10.31 -15.29
N LEU A 234 -20.98 -10.99 -14.49
CA LEU A 234 -19.82 -11.73 -15.02
C LEU A 234 -20.24 -12.88 -15.96
N SER A 235 -21.30 -13.64 -15.63
CA SER A 235 -21.81 -14.73 -16.48
C SER A 235 -22.34 -14.23 -17.82
N GLN A 236 -22.80 -12.98 -17.89
CA GLN A 236 -23.26 -12.29 -19.10
C GLN A 236 -22.12 -11.60 -19.86
N GLY A 237 -20.85 -11.81 -19.45
CA GLY A 237 -19.67 -11.27 -20.13
C GLY A 237 -19.28 -9.84 -19.72
N VAL A 238 -19.91 -9.25 -18.71
CA VAL A 238 -19.48 -7.97 -18.17
C VAL A 238 -18.10 -8.12 -17.50
N LYS A 239 -17.16 -7.25 -17.85
CA LYS A 239 -15.80 -7.31 -17.31
C LYS A 239 -15.78 -7.01 -15.80
N PRO A 240 -14.89 -7.66 -15.01
CA PRO A 240 -14.79 -7.43 -13.57
C PRO A 240 -14.66 -5.95 -13.16
N GLN A 241 -13.95 -5.16 -13.97
CA GLN A 241 -13.77 -3.72 -13.74
C GLN A 241 -15.09 -2.91 -13.77
N GLU A 242 -16.10 -3.40 -14.48
CA GLU A 242 -17.42 -2.79 -14.52
C GLU A 242 -18.36 -3.44 -13.50
N ALA A 243 -18.42 -4.77 -13.47
CA ALA A 243 -19.29 -5.51 -12.57
C ALA A 243 -19.08 -5.15 -11.09
N ARG A 244 -17.83 -4.88 -10.67
CA ARG A 244 -17.49 -4.50 -9.28
C ARG A 244 -18.17 -3.24 -8.75
N ARG A 245 -18.79 -2.43 -9.63
CA ARG A 245 -19.47 -1.18 -9.22
C ARG A 245 -20.70 -1.43 -8.34
N ILE A 246 -21.27 -2.64 -8.39
CA ILE A 246 -22.42 -3.04 -7.55
C ILE A 246 -22.01 -3.54 -6.17
N ILE A 247 -20.71 -3.80 -5.93
CA ILE A 247 -20.22 -4.34 -4.67
C ILE A 247 -20.35 -3.29 -3.57
N PRO A 248 -20.96 -3.64 -2.41
CA PRO A 248 -21.09 -2.73 -1.27
C PRO A 248 -19.75 -2.20 -0.76
N GLN A 249 -19.76 -0.98 -0.23
CA GLN A 249 -18.58 -0.34 0.40
C GLN A 249 -18.06 -1.12 1.61
N ALA A 250 -18.90 -1.93 2.25
CA ALA A 250 -18.51 -2.82 3.34
C ALA A 250 -17.49 -3.91 2.94
N ALA A 251 -17.20 -4.05 1.63
CA ALA A 251 -16.25 -5.05 1.14
C ALA A 251 -14.83 -4.80 1.66
N TYR A 252 -14.17 -5.90 2.09
CA TYR A 252 -12.78 -5.90 2.46
C TYR A 252 -11.85 -5.77 1.25
N THR A 253 -10.75 -5.06 1.47
CA THR A 253 -9.61 -5.00 0.56
C THR A 253 -8.32 -5.32 1.31
N GLN A 254 -7.27 -5.63 0.56
CA GLN A 254 -5.92 -5.78 1.07
C GLN A 254 -5.05 -4.66 0.49
N ILE A 255 -4.26 -4.03 1.34
CA ILE A 255 -3.42 -2.89 0.95
C ILE A 255 -2.09 -2.90 1.71
N TRP A 256 -1.01 -2.57 1.01
CA TRP A 256 0.28 -2.25 1.60
C TRP A 256 0.42 -0.75 1.81
N GLY A 257 1.09 -0.36 2.90
CA GLY A 257 1.48 1.02 3.16
C GLY A 257 2.92 1.11 3.65
N ALA A 258 3.72 2.01 3.07
CA ALA A 258 5.09 2.27 3.51
C ALA A 258 5.24 3.71 3.99
N PHE A 259 5.80 3.88 5.18
CA PHE A 259 5.83 5.14 5.91
C PHE A 259 7.26 5.55 6.25
N MET A 260 7.56 6.81 5.99
CA MET A 260 8.68 7.52 6.59
C MET A 260 8.29 8.15 7.94
N PRO A 261 9.25 8.54 8.81
CA PRO A 261 8.95 8.98 10.17
C PRO A 261 7.86 10.05 10.27
N LYS A 262 8.00 11.17 9.58
CA LYS A 262 7.00 12.26 9.63
C LYS A 262 5.64 11.86 9.05
N GLN A 263 5.63 10.98 8.05
CA GLN A 263 4.39 10.46 7.49
C GLN A 263 3.65 9.62 8.52
N LEU A 264 4.38 8.78 9.24
CA LEU A 264 3.85 7.93 10.31
C LEU A 264 3.37 8.77 11.50
N ASP A 265 4.15 9.75 11.94
CA ASP A 265 3.79 10.68 13.01
C ASP A 265 2.50 11.45 12.65
N ASN A 266 2.42 11.97 11.43
CA ASN A 266 1.22 12.66 10.96
C ASN A 266 -0.01 11.71 10.86
N TYR A 267 0.20 10.46 10.45
CA TYR A 267 -0.86 9.46 10.43
C TYR A 267 -1.39 9.23 11.84
N PHE A 268 -0.53 8.94 12.80
CA PHE A 268 -0.93 8.71 14.19
C PHE A 268 -1.60 9.92 14.81
N LYS A 269 -1.04 11.12 14.63
CA LYS A 269 -1.64 12.36 15.11
C LYS A 269 -3.09 12.55 14.67
N LEU A 270 -3.41 12.17 13.42
CA LEU A 270 -4.75 12.36 12.86
C LEU A 270 -5.68 11.17 13.13
N ARG A 271 -5.15 9.94 13.24
CA ARG A 271 -6.00 8.73 13.26
C ARG A 271 -6.16 8.10 14.65
N LEU A 272 -5.33 8.47 15.61
CA LEU A 272 -5.53 8.13 17.02
C LEU A 272 -6.50 9.08 17.74
N ASP A 273 -6.86 10.20 17.10
CA ASP A 273 -7.82 11.16 17.62
C ASP A 273 -9.19 10.51 17.87
N GLU A 274 -9.84 10.87 18.98
CA GLU A 274 -11.13 10.28 19.38
C GLU A 274 -12.28 10.60 18.40
N HIS A 275 -12.17 11.68 17.61
CA HIS A 275 -13.15 12.05 16.59
C HIS A 275 -12.94 11.29 15.26
N SER A 276 -11.86 10.51 15.16
CA SER A 276 -11.68 9.62 14.01
C SER A 276 -12.70 8.50 14.03
N GLN A 277 -13.18 8.08 12.85
CA GLN A 277 -14.05 6.91 12.74
C GLN A 277 -13.41 5.70 13.43
N LEU A 278 -14.21 4.88 14.07
CA LEU A 278 -13.75 3.80 14.94
C LEU A 278 -12.75 2.87 14.25
N GLU A 279 -13.04 2.40 13.05
CA GLU A 279 -12.28 1.38 12.34
C GLU A 279 -10.87 1.89 11.96
N ILE A 280 -10.76 3.14 11.45
CA ILE A 280 -9.42 3.70 11.15
C ILE A 280 -8.63 3.99 12.43
N ARG A 281 -9.29 4.33 13.53
CA ARG A 281 -8.64 4.50 14.83
C ARG A 281 -8.13 3.17 15.38
N GLN A 282 -8.93 2.10 15.30
CA GLN A 282 -8.51 0.75 15.68
C GLN A 282 -7.32 0.28 14.82
N THR A 283 -7.34 0.57 13.52
CA THR A 283 -6.20 0.30 12.63
C THR A 283 -4.94 1.04 13.09
N ALA A 284 -5.04 2.32 13.47
CA ALA A 284 -3.91 3.11 13.94
C ALA A 284 -3.38 2.61 15.30
N ILE A 285 -4.27 2.22 16.22
CA ILE A 285 -3.91 1.61 17.51
C ILE A 285 -3.12 0.31 17.28
N ALA A 286 -3.63 -0.57 16.41
CA ALA A 286 -2.95 -1.83 16.08
C ALA A 286 -1.54 -1.60 15.50
N MET A 287 -1.37 -0.61 14.61
CA MET A 287 -0.05 -0.23 14.09
C MET A 287 0.89 0.26 15.20
N GLN A 288 0.39 1.10 16.12
CA GLN A 288 1.20 1.62 17.23
C GLN A 288 1.66 0.51 18.17
N GLU A 289 0.78 -0.42 18.51
CA GLU A 289 1.11 -1.57 19.35
C GLU A 289 2.16 -2.49 18.71
N LEU A 290 2.05 -2.75 17.40
CA LEU A 290 3.05 -3.53 16.65
C LEU A 290 4.44 -2.89 16.69
N ILE A 291 4.52 -1.56 16.59
CA ILE A 291 5.80 -0.83 16.68
C ILE A 291 6.36 -0.88 18.10
N GLN A 292 5.52 -0.74 19.13
CA GLN A 292 5.93 -0.71 20.55
C GLN A 292 6.32 -2.11 21.04
N GLY A 293 5.62 -3.16 20.64
CA GLY A 293 5.90 -4.54 21.03
C GLY A 293 7.25 -5.08 20.50
N ASN A 294 7.92 -4.33 19.63
CA ASN A 294 9.25 -4.63 19.09
C ASN A 294 10.39 -3.84 19.77
N ARG A 295 10.12 -3.18 20.93
CA ARG A 295 11.12 -2.47 21.75
C ARG A 295 11.65 -3.32 22.87
#